data_705967d957e16fbc9a52d9ea0023cbec
#
_entry.id   705967d957e16fbc9a52d9ea0023cbec
#
_cell.length_a   1.000
_cell.length_b   1.000
_cell.length_c   1.000
_cell.angle_alpha   90.00
_cell.angle_beta   90.00
_cell.angle_gamma   90.00
#
_symmetry.space_group_name_H-M   'P 1'
#
loop_
_entity.id
_entity.type
_entity.pdbx_description
1 polymer ?
#
loop_
_entity_poly.entity_id
_entity_poly.type
_entity_poly.pdbx_seq_one_letter_code
_entity_poly.pdbx_strand_id
1 'polypeptide(L)'
;MQLQFVGCGDAFGSGGRYNTCFHVTGATVNFLIDCGATSLPALRRLGIAREQIDLILITHFHGDHFAGLPFLLLDAQFSRRARPLVIAGPQGIETKLEAAMEVMFEHSSKTQQRFELSVLPLAPGETRSFSGVTVTPYPVVHGESGSPFLAYRIEAEGRVICYSADTEWTETLIPAARNADLFVAEAYYYDRMVKNHLSLKTLETHLGKINAKKLILTHMSDDMLGRLDKLPYSAAKDGMIVEL
;
A
#
# COMPACT_ATOMS: atom_id res chain seq x y z
N MET A 1 -3.71 5.63 -16.98
CA MET A 1 -3.74 5.06 -15.60
C MET A 1 -3.18 6.09 -14.64
N GLN A 2 -3.77 6.23 -13.47
CA GLN A 2 -3.31 7.19 -12.45
C GLN A 2 -3.20 6.51 -11.08
N LEU A 3 -2.31 7.01 -10.23
CA LEU A 3 -2.22 6.68 -8.81
C LEU A 3 -2.52 7.91 -7.97
N GLN A 4 -3.48 7.82 -7.06
CA GLN A 4 -3.82 8.85 -6.08
C GLN A 4 -3.38 8.41 -4.69
N PHE A 5 -2.57 9.24 -4.02
CA PHE A 5 -2.22 9.05 -2.62
C PHE A 5 -3.41 9.46 -1.74
N VAL A 6 -4.25 8.50 -1.35
CA VAL A 6 -5.39 8.71 -0.43
C VAL A 6 -4.87 9.07 0.95
N GLY A 7 -3.83 8.38 1.39
CA GLY A 7 -3.01 8.66 2.55
C GLY A 7 -1.58 8.21 2.29
N CYS A 8 -0.61 8.98 2.74
CA CYS A 8 0.82 8.74 2.54
C CYS A 8 1.65 8.92 3.81
N GLY A 9 0.99 8.95 4.97
CA GLY A 9 1.61 9.09 6.28
C GLY A 9 2.02 7.76 6.88
N ASP A 10 2.82 7.87 7.93
CA ASP A 10 3.29 6.78 8.78
C ASP A 10 2.25 6.36 9.83
N ALA A 11 2.63 5.44 10.72
CA ALA A 11 1.79 4.96 11.81
C ALA A 11 1.35 6.05 12.79
N PHE A 12 2.11 7.14 12.89
CA PHE A 12 1.90 8.20 13.87
C PHE A 12 1.18 9.42 13.31
N GLY A 13 0.89 9.44 12.01
CA GLY A 13 0.25 10.56 11.34
C GLY A 13 1.14 11.79 11.25
N SER A 14 2.44 11.61 11.08
CA SER A 14 3.42 12.69 10.94
C SER A 14 2.96 13.74 9.92
N GLY A 15 3.04 15.00 10.30
CA GLY A 15 2.54 16.12 9.49
C GLY A 15 1.02 16.15 9.29
N GLY A 16 0.23 15.45 10.11
CA GLY A 16 -1.24 15.37 10.02
C GLY A 16 -1.74 14.53 8.84
N ARG A 17 -0.92 13.66 8.28
CA ARG A 17 -1.24 12.83 7.12
C ARG A 17 -2.07 11.60 7.48
N TYR A 18 -2.90 11.16 6.56
CA TYR A 18 -3.60 9.89 6.65
C TYR A 18 -2.63 8.72 6.45
N ASN A 19 -2.93 7.59 7.10
CA ASN A 19 -2.18 6.34 6.96
C ASN A 19 -2.14 5.85 5.51
N THR A 20 -1.17 5.03 5.21
CA THR A 20 -0.92 4.52 3.86
C THR A 20 -2.15 3.91 3.21
N CYS A 21 -2.54 4.48 2.09
CA CYS A 21 -3.57 3.98 1.19
C CYS A 21 -3.39 4.66 -0.18
N PHE A 22 -3.11 3.90 -1.21
CA PHE A 22 -2.97 4.43 -2.57
C PHE A 22 -4.08 3.86 -3.44
N HIS A 23 -4.77 4.73 -4.18
CA HIS A 23 -5.83 4.36 -5.10
C HIS A 23 -5.32 4.41 -6.54
N VAL A 24 -5.40 3.30 -7.24
CA VAL A 24 -5.00 3.18 -8.65
C VAL A 24 -6.22 2.99 -9.51
N THR A 25 -6.36 3.84 -10.52
CA THR A 25 -7.45 3.76 -11.50
C THR A 25 -6.94 3.83 -12.93
N GLY A 26 -7.59 3.10 -13.81
CA GLY A 26 -7.35 3.06 -15.24
C GLY A 26 -8.65 2.89 -16.03
N ALA A 27 -8.54 2.51 -17.27
CA ALA A 27 -9.70 2.23 -18.10
C ALA A 27 -10.46 0.97 -17.64
N THR A 28 -9.73 -0.03 -17.12
CA THR A 28 -10.27 -1.35 -16.76
C THR A 28 -9.92 -1.78 -15.34
N VAL A 29 -9.11 -1.03 -14.61
CA VAL A 29 -8.63 -1.38 -13.26
C VAL A 29 -9.02 -0.33 -12.23
N ASN A 30 -9.36 -0.77 -11.02
CA ASN A 30 -9.69 0.09 -9.89
C ASN A 30 -9.34 -0.65 -8.58
N PHE A 31 -8.21 -0.29 -7.98
CA PHE A 31 -7.72 -1.02 -6.80
C PHE A 31 -7.00 -0.12 -5.78
N LEU A 32 -6.85 -0.66 -4.57
CA LEU A 32 -6.05 -0.04 -3.52
C LEU A 32 -4.73 -0.80 -3.29
N ILE A 33 -3.71 -0.06 -2.92
CA ILE A 33 -2.49 -0.57 -2.31
C ILE A 33 -2.51 -0.07 -0.86
N ASP A 34 -2.56 -0.98 0.08
CA ASP A 34 -2.79 -0.79 1.50
C ASP A 34 -4.13 -0.11 1.86
N CYS A 35 -4.54 -0.30 3.10
CA CYS A 35 -5.78 0.22 3.67
C CYS A 35 -5.56 0.46 5.17
N GLY A 36 -4.79 1.50 5.51
CA GLY A 36 -4.50 1.86 6.89
C GLY A 36 -5.73 2.38 7.65
N ALA A 37 -5.60 2.54 8.96
CA ALA A 37 -6.71 2.85 9.88
C ALA A 37 -7.55 4.07 9.47
N THR A 38 -6.94 5.05 8.83
CA THR A 38 -7.61 6.30 8.40
C THR A 38 -8.11 6.27 6.95
N SER A 39 -8.02 5.13 6.25
CA SER A 39 -8.33 5.03 4.82
C SER A 39 -9.79 5.34 4.50
N LEU A 40 -10.75 4.80 5.26
CA LEU A 40 -12.16 5.02 4.98
C LEU A 40 -12.57 6.50 5.04
N PRO A 41 -12.25 7.29 6.09
CA PRO A 41 -12.53 8.72 6.09
C PRO A 41 -11.78 9.49 4.99
N ALA A 42 -10.55 9.10 4.65
CA ALA A 42 -9.78 9.71 3.56
C ALA A 42 -10.41 9.45 2.19
N LEU A 43 -10.82 8.21 1.88
CA LEU A 43 -11.56 7.87 0.67
C LEU A 43 -12.85 8.68 0.52
N ARG A 44 -13.62 8.82 1.62
CA ARG A 44 -14.84 9.65 1.64
C ARG A 44 -14.53 11.12 1.38
N ARG A 45 -13.50 11.67 2.04
CA ARG A 45 -13.10 13.07 1.87
C ARG A 45 -12.70 13.39 0.43
N LEU A 46 -12.04 12.43 -0.27
CA LEU A 46 -11.62 12.57 -1.66
C LEU A 46 -12.73 12.21 -2.66
N GLY A 47 -13.92 11.83 -2.21
CA GLY A 47 -15.04 11.48 -3.07
C GLY A 47 -14.83 10.19 -3.89
N ILE A 48 -13.95 9.30 -3.43
CA ILE A 48 -13.65 8.05 -4.13
C ILE A 48 -14.83 7.08 -3.97
N ALA A 49 -15.31 6.55 -5.09
CA ALA A 49 -16.40 5.59 -5.18
C ALA A 49 -15.94 4.20 -4.71
N ARG A 50 -16.03 3.95 -3.41
CA ARG A 50 -15.50 2.75 -2.74
C ARG A 50 -16.12 1.44 -3.26
N GLU A 51 -17.37 1.51 -3.70
CA GLU A 51 -18.07 0.36 -4.29
C GLU A 51 -17.48 -0.07 -5.64
N GLN A 52 -16.67 0.77 -6.28
CA GLN A 52 -16.00 0.46 -7.54
C GLN A 52 -14.59 -0.14 -7.38
N ILE A 53 -14.07 -0.19 -6.16
CA ILE A 53 -12.77 -0.80 -5.87
C ILE A 53 -12.93 -2.32 -5.95
N ASP A 54 -12.21 -2.98 -6.86
CA ASP A 54 -12.37 -4.42 -7.11
C ASP A 54 -11.28 -5.27 -6.43
N LEU A 55 -10.13 -4.66 -6.08
CA LEU A 55 -8.99 -5.33 -5.47
C LEU A 55 -8.36 -4.42 -4.40
N ILE A 56 -7.90 -5.03 -3.31
CA ILE A 56 -7.06 -4.38 -2.29
C ILE A 56 -5.83 -5.25 -2.08
N LEU A 57 -4.65 -4.66 -2.26
CA LEU A 57 -3.36 -5.30 -2.03
C LEU A 57 -2.79 -4.84 -0.70
N ILE A 58 -2.56 -5.74 0.24
CA ILE A 58 -2.01 -5.44 1.56
C ILE A 58 -0.55 -5.87 1.62
N THR A 59 0.35 -4.96 1.94
CA THR A 59 1.78 -5.21 2.03
C THR A 59 2.19 -5.95 3.31
N HIS A 60 1.57 -5.59 4.43
CA HIS A 60 1.79 -6.20 5.74
C HIS A 60 0.67 -5.83 6.73
N PHE A 61 0.74 -6.33 7.99
CA PHE A 61 -0.38 -6.25 8.94
C PHE A 61 -0.24 -5.17 10.01
N HIS A 62 0.65 -4.18 9.86
CA HIS A 62 0.65 -3.02 10.75
C HIS A 62 -0.61 -2.18 10.54
N GLY A 63 -1.08 -1.52 11.60
CA GLY A 63 -2.36 -0.84 11.59
C GLY A 63 -2.48 0.28 10.58
N ASP A 64 -1.39 0.96 10.28
CA ASP A 64 -1.30 2.03 9.29
C ASP A 64 -1.30 1.55 7.82
N HIS A 65 -1.28 0.24 7.59
CA HIS A 65 -1.40 -0.40 6.27
C HIS A 65 -2.61 -1.31 6.13
N PHE A 66 -3.20 -1.77 7.25
CA PHE A 66 -4.17 -2.85 7.24
C PHE A 66 -5.45 -2.55 8.04
N ALA A 67 -5.38 -1.78 9.14
CA ALA A 67 -6.50 -1.67 10.09
C ALA A 67 -7.73 -0.92 9.56
N GLY A 68 -7.68 -0.37 8.36
CA GLY A 68 -8.84 0.20 7.67
C GLY A 68 -9.78 -0.85 7.07
N LEU A 69 -9.30 -2.09 6.85
CA LEU A 69 -10.09 -3.15 6.21
C LEU A 69 -11.38 -3.50 6.97
N PRO A 70 -11.39 -3.71 8.31
CA PRO A 70 -12.63 -3.97 9.04
C PRO A 70 -13.69 -2.89 8.84
N PHE A 71 -13.27 -1.62 8.86
CA PHE A 71 -14.17 -0.47 8.64
C PHE A 71 -14.68 -0.44 7.20
N LEU A 72 -13.82 -0.70 6.21
CA LEU A 72 -14.19 -0.70 4.79
C LEU A 72 -15.17 -1.84 4.47
N LEU A 73 -14.95 -3.03 5.01
CA LEU A 73 -15.85 -4.18 4.84
C LEU A 73 -17.21 -3.94 5.50
N LEU A 74 -17.22 -3.34 6.68
CA LEU A 74 -18.45 -2.98 7.36
C LEU A 74 -19.21 -1.89 6.57
N ASP A 75 -18.53 -0.85 6.09
CA ASP A 75 -19.11 0.17 5.20
C ASP A 75 -19.69 -0.46 3.92
N ALA A 76 -18.98 -1.39 3.30
CA ALA A 76 -19.45 -2.11 2.11
C ALA A 76 -20.75 -2.90 2.37
N GLN A 77 -20.86 -3.53 3.54
CA GLN A 77 -22.05 -4.25 3.97
C GLN A 77 -23.26 -3.31 4.16
N PHE A 78 -23.05 -2.16 4.83
CA PHE A 78 -24.12 -1.18 5.08
C PHE A 78 -24.49 -0.38 3.83
N SER A 79 -23.54 -0.09 2.95
CA SER A 79 -23.78 0.58 1.67
C SER A 79 -24.40 -0.31 0.60
N ARG A 80 -24.65 -1.59 0.94
CA ARG A 80 -25.23 -2.61 0.05
C ARG A 80 -24.38 -2.84 -1.21
N ARG A 81 -23.06 -2.90 -1.04
CA ARG A 81 -22.16 -3.29 -2.12
C ARG A 81 -22.64 -4.59 -2.77
N ALA A 82 -22.67 -4.64 -4.10
CA ALA A 82 -23.01 -5.83 -4.87
C ALA A 82 -21.82 -6.36 -5.71
N ARG A 83 -20.85 -5.50 -6.01
CA ARG A 83 -19.67 -5.88 -6.81
C ARG A 83 -18.73 -6.76 -5.99
N PRO A 84 -18.13 -7.79 -6.59
CA PRO A 84 -17.08 -8.59 -5.95
C PRO A 84 -15.93 -7.75 -5.42
N LEU A 85 -15.26 -8.23 -4.40
CA LEU A 85 -14.05 -7.63 -3.84
C LEU A 85 -13.01 -8.72 -3.58
N VAL A 86 -11.82 -8.51 -4.10
CA VAL A 86 -10.65 -9.32 -3.77
C VAL A 86 -9.76 -8.55 -2.79
N ILE A 87 -9.36 -9.19 -1.71
CA ILE A 87 -8.31 -8.70 -0.81
C ILE A 87 -7.15 -9.69 -0.91
N ALA A 88 -5.98 -9.22 -1.31
CA ALA A 88 -4.81 -10.08 -1.42
C ALA A 88 -3.64 -9.48 -0.61
N GLY A 89 -2.88 -10.34 0.06
CA GLY A 89 -1.78 -9.88 0.91
C GLY A 89 -0.94 -11.04 1.44
N PRO A 90 -0.06 -10.79 2.41
CA PRO A 90 0.86 -11.81 2.90
C PRO A 90 0.15 -13.05 3.45
N GLN A 91 0.88 -14.16 3.53
CA GLN A 91 0.40 -15.38 4.15
C GLN A 91 -0.18 -15.09 5.54
N GLY A 92 -1.36 -15.65 5.82
CA GLY A 92 -2.11 -15.42 7.06
C GLY A 92 -3.09 -14.24 7.03
N ILE A 93 -3.27 -13.59 5.87
CA ILE A 93 -4.19 -12.44 5.73
C ILE A 93 -5.63 -12.77 6.13
N GLU A 94 -6.13 -13.97 5.82
CA GLU A 94 -7.48 -14.40 6.21
C GLU A 94 -7.65 -14.38 7.73
N THR A 95 -6.77 -15.09 8.44
CA THR A 95 -6.81 -15.19 9.91
C THR A 95 -6.61 -13.83 10.57
N LYS A 96 -5.71 -12.99 10.02
CA LYS A 96 -5.47 -11.64 10.56
C LYS A 96 -6.67 -10.72 10.35
N LEU A 97 -7.32 -10.80 9.20
CA LEU A 97 -8.52 -10.02 8.91
C LEU A 97 -9.69 -10.43 9.81
N GLU A 98 -9.94 -11.73 9.97
CA GLU A 98 -10.96 -12.25 10.90
C GLU A 98 -10.72 -11.78 12.33
N ALA A 99 -9.47 -11.89 12.81
CA ALA A 99 -9.12 -11.43 14.16
C ALA A 99 -9.32 -9.92 14.34
N ALA A 100 -8.91 -9.10 13.33
CA ALA A 100 -9.10 -7.66 13.36
C ALA A 100 -10.60 -7.28 13.37
N MET A 101 -11.41 -7.96 12.56
CA MET A 101 -12.86 -7.76 12.54
C MET A 101 -13.50 -8.08 13.88
N GLU A 102 -13.12 -9.19 14.54
CA GLU A 102 -13.65 -9.57 15.86
C GLU A 102 -13.26 -8.58 16.95
N VAL A 103 -12.03 -8.05 16.93
CA VAL A 103 -11.57 -7.07 17.92
C VAL A 103 -12.28 -5.72 17.75
N MET A 104 -12.48 -5.28 16.50
CA MET A 104 -13.07 -3.96 16.23
C MET A 104 -14.61 -3.96 16.21
N PHE A 105 -15.21 -5.07 15.78
CA PHE A 105 -16.66 -5.23 15.62
C PHE A 105 -17.04 -6.68 15.94
N GLU A 106 -17.30 -6.98 17.20
CA GLU A 106 -17.62 -8.32 17.68
C GLU A 106 -18.64 -9.03 16.77
N HIS A 107 -18.36 -10.28 16.42
CA HIS A 107 -19.13 -11.14 15.51
C HIS A 107 -19.16 -10.71 14.03
N SER A 108 -18.48 -9.63 13.64
CA SER A 108 -18.52 -9.14 12.25
C SER A 108 -17.79 -10.06 11.28
N SER A 109 -16.78 -10.81 11.72
CA SER A 109 -16.06 -11.79 10.89
C SER A 109 -16.96 -12.91 10.34
N LYS A 110 -18.02 -13.24 11.08
CA LYS A 110 -18.99 -14.28 10.74
C LYS A 110 -20.17 -13.77 9.91
N THR A 111 -20.24 -12.47 9.67
CA THR A 111 -21.32 -11.87 8.90
C THR A 111 -21.22 -12.26 7.44
N GLN A 112 -22.24 -12.93 6.91
CA GLN A 112 -22.32 -13.24 5.49
C GLN A 112 -22.37 -11.93 4.68
N GLN A 113 -21.37 -11.70 3.85
CA GLN A 113 -21.32 -10.53 2.99
C GLN A 113 -22.40 -10.59 1.91
N ARG A 114 -22.92 -9.43 1.49
CA ARG A 114 -23.93 -9.33 0.40
C ARG A 114 -23.29 -9.36 -0.98
N PHE A 115 -21.96 -9.42 -1.04
CA PHE A 115 -21.15 -9.48 -2.24
C PHE A 115 -20.13 -10.61 -2.10
N GLU A 116 -19.59 -11.05 -3.23
CA GLU A 116 -18.51 -12.02 -3.24
C GLU A 116 -17.24 -11.39 -2.69
N LEU A 117 -16.75 -11.91 -1.56
CA LEU A 117 -15.50 -11.51 -0.94
C LEU A 117 -14.50 -12.68 -1.04
N SER A 118 -13.37 -12.42 -1.70
CA SER A 118 -12.24 -13.35 -1.76
C SER A 118 -11.07 -12.76 -1.00
N VAL A 119 -10.52 -13.51 -0.05
CA VAL A 119 -9.30 -13.13 0.69
C VAL A 119 -8.23 -14.15 0.33
N LEU A 120 -7.11 -13.68 -0.26
CA LEU A 120 -6.14 -14.55 -0.90
C LEU A 120 -4.71 -14.26 -0.43
N PRO A 121 -3.96 -15.28 0.04
CA PRO A 121 -2.56 -15.11 0.38
C PRO A 121 -1.69 -14.97 -0.87
N LEU A 122 -0.65 -14.15 -0.77
CA LEU A 122 0.41 -13.96 -1.75
C LEU A 122 1.74 -14.48 -1.18
N ALA A 123 2.39 -15.36 -1.92
CA ALA A 123 3.72 -15.85 -1.57
C ALA A 123 4.82 -15.01 -2.27
N PRO A 124 5.94 -14.71 -1.59
CA PRO A 124 7.06 -14.01 -2.21
C PRO A 124 7.52 -14.66 -3.51
N GLY A 125 7.67 -13.88 -4.59
CA GLY A 125 8.10 -14.35 -5.91
C GLY A 125 7.01 -15.02 -6.76
N GLU A 126 5.83 -15.31 -6.21
CA GLU A 126 4.71 -15.87 -6.96
C GLU A 126 3.89 -14.77 -7.63
N THR A 127 3.98 -14.67 -8.94
CA THR A 127 3.16 -13.72 -9.71
C THR A 127 1.71 -14.19 -9.80
N ARG A 128 0.76 -13.31 -9.46
CA ARG A 128 -0.68 -13.57 -9.54
C ARG A 128 -1.40 -12.46 -10.31
N SER A 129 -2.50 -12.82 -10.99
CA SER A 129 -3.30 -11.87 -11.75
C SER A 129 -4.73 -11.80 -11.21
N PHE A 130 -5.25 -10.57 -11.07
CA PHE A 130 -6.57 -10.24 -10.57
C PHE A 130 -7.21 -9.22 -11.51
N SER A 131 -8.22 -9.59 -12.29
CA SER A 131 -9.02 -8.64 -13.09
C SER A 131 -8.20 -7.59 -13.86
N GLY A 132 -7.13 -8.02 -14.54
CA GLY A 132 -6.28 -7.12 -15.34
C GLY A 132 -5.10 -6.49 -14.57
N VAL A 133 -4.96 -6.80 -13.29
CA VAL A 133 -3.82 -6.40 -12.46
C VAL A 133 -2.93 -7.61 -12.19
N THR A 134 -1.67 -7.56 -12.59
CA THR A 134 -0.67 -8.61 -12.31
C THR A 134 0.25 -8.12 -11.19
N VAL A 135 0.39 -8.93 -10.15
CA VAL A 135 1.14 -8.59 -8.93
C VAL A 135 2.24 -9.61 -8.69
N THR A 136 3.46 -9.13 -8.52
CA THR A 136 4.60 -9.92 -8.08
C THR A 136 5.08 -9.40 -6.72
N PRO A 137 4.88 -10.17 -5.63
CA PRO A 137 5.35 -9.79 -4.31
C PRO A 137 6.84 -10.10 -4.13
N TYR A 138 7.56 -9.18 -3.50
CA TYR A 138 8.96 -9.32 -3.14
C TYR A 138 9.11 -9.24 -1.62
N PRO A 139 9.87 -10.14 -0.98
CA PRO A 139 10.07 -10.09 0.46
C PRO A 139 10.92 -8.87 0.83
N VAL A 140 10.55 -8.20 1.91
CA VAL A 140 11.25 -7.04 2.46
C VAL A 140 11.53 -7.20 3.95
N VAL A 141 12.33 -6.30 4.52
CA VAL A 141 12.84 -6.40 5.90
C VAL A 141 12.19 -5.30 6.75
N HIS A 142 11.13 -5.64 7.49
CA HIS A 142 10.41 -4.68 8.34
C HIS A 142 9.99 -5.27 9.70
N GLY A 143 10.63 -6.33 10.15
CA GLY A 143 10.34 -6.98 11.42
C GLY A 143 11.19 -8.20 11.64
N GLU A 144 10.69 -9.12 12.45
CA GLU A 144 11.41 -10.37 12.72
C GLU A 144 11.50 -11.25 11.46
N SER A 145 12.59 -12.01 11.37
CA SER A 145 12.80 -12.97 10.27
C SER A 145 11.62 -13.94 10.16
N GLY A 146 11.11 -14.11 8.94
CA GLY A 146 9.96 -14.97 8.66
C GLY A 146 8.61 -14.26 8.74
N SER A 147 8.56 -12.99 9.14
CA SER A 147 7.33 -12.19 9.07
C SER A 147 6.98 -11.85 7.62
N PRO A 148 5.70 -11.83 7.28
CA PRO A 148 5.24 -11.60 5.92
C PRO A 148 5.17 -10.11 5.60
N PHE A 149 6.29 -9.49 5.21
CA PHE A 149 6.38 -8.12 4.72
C PHE A 149 6.71 -8.16 3.22
N LEU A 150 5.91 -7.47 2.41
CA LEU A 150 5.98 -7.55 0.96
C LEU A 150 6.05 -6.17 0.32
N ALA A 151 7.05 -5.95 -0.54
CA ALA A 151 6.98 -4.95 -1.59
C ALA A 151 6.21 -5.53 -2.78
N TYR A 152 5.61 -4.67 -3.57
CA TYR A 152 4.86 -5.09 -4.75
C TYR A 152 5.40 -4.47 -6.04
N ARG A 153 5.58 -5.33 -7.05
CA ARG A 153 5.60 -4.93 -8.44
C ARG A 153 4.23 -5.21 -9.04
N ILE A 154 3.58 -4.19 -9.57
CA ILE A 154 2.21 -4.23 -10.06
C ILE A 154 2.20 -3.80 -11.52
N GLU A 155 1.68 -4.66 -12.39
CA GLU A 155 1.58 -4.42 -13.82
C GLU A 155 0.11 -4.37 -14.23
N ALA A 156 -0.31 -3.25 -14.82
CA ALA A 156 -1.67 -3.04 -15.30
C ALA A 156 -1.67 -2.06 -16.48
N GLU A 157 -2.48 -2.32 -17.49
CA GLU A 157 -2.65 -1.45 -18.67
C GLU A 157 -1.32 -1.01 -19.32
N GLY A 158 -0.32 -1.91 -19.34
CA GLY A 158 1.00 -1.64 -19.91
C GLY A 158 1.88 -0.70 -19.08
N ARG A 159 1.51 -0.44 -17.83
CA ARG A 159 2.27 0.35 -16.86
C ARG A 159 2.75 -0.50 -15.71
N VAL A 160 3.85 -0.08 -15.11
CA VAL A 160 4.49 -0.76 -13.99
C VAL A 160 4.60 0.19 -12.80
N ILE A 161 3.98 -0.18 -11.69
CA ILE A 161 4.14 0.47 -10.39
C ILE A 161 4.94 -0.45 -9.49
N CYS A 162 5.95 0.09 -8.80
CA CYS A 162 6.59 -0.58 -7.68
C CYS A 162 6.32 0.21 -6.39
N TYR A 163 5.94 -0.49 -5.33
CA TYR A 163 5.86 0.07 -3.98
C TYR A 163 6.75 -0.74 -3.04
N SER A 164 7.67 -0.03 -2.36
CA SER A 164 8.64 -0.66 -1.46
C SER A 164 8.00 -1.30 -0.23
N ALA A 165 6.81 -0.84 0.14
CA ALA A 165 6.28 -0.96 1.51
C ALA A 165 7.27 -0.38 2.55
N ASP A 166 7.05 -0.67 3.83
CA ASP A 166 7.99 -0.33 4.90
C ASP A 166 9.11 -1.35 4.92
N THR A 167 10.36 -0.89 4.91
CA THR A 167 11.51 -1.78 4.84
C THR A 167 12.83 -1.11 5.13
N GLU A 168 13.78 -1.85 5.66
CA GLU A 168 15.20 -1.53 5.47
C GLU A 168 15.58 -1.73 4.00
N TRP A 169 16.77 -1.24 3.61
CA TRP A 169 17.25 -1.57 2.26
C TRP A 169 17.42 -3.07 2.10
N THR A 170 16.90 -3.58 1.01
CA THR A 170 17.09 -4.98 0.58
C THR A 170 17.29 -5.04 -0.93
N GLU A 171 18.17 -5.93 -1.39
CA GLU A 171 18.47 -6.10 -2.81
C GLU A 171 17.25 -6.58 -3.62
N THR A 172 16.21 -7.09 -2.97
CA THR A 172 14.94 -7.49 -3.62
C THR A 172 14.20 -6.29 -4.22
N LEU A 173 14.44 -5.08 -3.73
CA LEU A 173 13.87 -3.86 -4.31
C LEU A 173 14.41 -3.56 -5.72
N ILE A 174 15.61 -4.03 -6.06
CA ILE A 174 16.20 -3.81 -7.39
C ILE A 174 15.34 -4.49 -8.48
N PRO A 175 15.10 -5.81 -8.46
CA PRO A 175 14.23 -6.43 -9.46
C PRO A 175 12.78 -5.96 -9.36
N ALA A 176 12.27 -5.65 -8.16
CA ALA A 176 10.91 -5.14 -7.97
C ALA A 176 10.68 -3.81 -8.71
N ALA A 177 11.62 -2.86 -8.59
CA ALA A 177 11.50 -1.52 -9.15
C ALA A 177 12.14 -1.35 -10.53
N ARG A 178 12.80 -2.38 -11.08
CA ARG A 178 13.47 -2.31 -12.37
C ARG A 178 12.52 -1.90 -13.48
N ASN A 179 12.87 -0.80 -14.18
CA ASN A 179 12.10 -0.21 -15.28
C ASN A 179 10.65 0.12 -14.91
N ALA A 180 10.34 0.34 -13.63
CA ALA A 180 9.01 0.79 -13.24
C ALA A 180 8.71 2.18 -13.81
N ASP A 181 7.46 2.40 -14.23
CA ASP A 181 6.98 3.73 -14.61
C ASP A 181 6.92 4.64 -13.37
N LEU A 182 6.56 4.05 -12.22
CA LEU A 182 6.55 4.70 -10.92
C LEU A 182 7.14 3.79 -9.85
N PHE A 183 8.13 4.29 -9.12
CA PHE A 183 8.59 3.70 -7.86
C PHE A 183 8.15 4.58 -6.71
N VAL A 184 7.25 4.08 -5.88
CA VAL A 184 6.86 4.68 -4.60
C VAL A 184 7.72 4.05 -3.52
N ALA A 185 8.60 4.83 -2.91
CA ALA A 185 9.57 4.33 -1.94
C ALA A 185 9.36 4.95 -0.56
N GLU A 186 9.44 4.13 0.47
CA GLU A 186 9.59 4.62 1.82
C GLU A 186 10.83 5.50 1.94
N ALA A 187 10.75 6.59 2.71
CA ALA A 187 11.86 7.40 3.15
C ALA A 187 11.56 7.94 4.56
N TYR A 188 11.65 7.07 5.57
CA TYR A 188 11.17 7.38 6.92
C TYR A 188 11.99 8.49 7.58
N TYR A 189 13.32 8.39 7.51
CA TYR A 189 14.26 9.44 7.97
C TYR A 189 15.14 9.95 6.82
N TYR A 190 15.74 11.11 7.01
CA TYR A 190 16.68 11.67 6.04
C TYR A 190 17.98 10.86 5.95
N ASP A 191 18.74 10.78 7.04
CA ASP A 191 20.05 10.10 7.12
C ASP A 191 20.16 9.13 8.31
N ARG A 192 19.22 9.22 9.25
CA ARG A 192 19.21 8.37 10.43
C ARG A 192 18.86 6.94 10.06
N MET A 193 19.76 6.00 10.36
CA MET A 193 19.48 4.58 10.23
C MET A 193 18.63 4.10 11.41
N VAL A 194 17.47 3.57 11.11
CA VAL A 194 16.55 2.98 12.09
C VAL A 194 16.21 1.58 11.60
N LYS A 195 16.25 0.62 12.52
CA LYS A 195 15.86 -0.76 12.23
C LYS A 195 14.45 -0.79 11.61
N ASN A 196 14.27 -1.63 10.62
CA ASN A 196 13.01 -1.88 9.92
C ASN A 196 12.53 -0.75 8.98
N HIS A 197 13.23 0.36 8.85
CA HIS A 197 12.84 1.47 7.99
C HIS A 197 13.99 1.99 7.12
N LEU A 198 13.63 2.52 5.96
CA LEU A 198 14.56 3.05 4.97
C LEU A 198 14.79 4.55 5.20
N SER A 199 16.07 4.97 5.27
CA SER A 199 16.40 6.38 5.19
C SER A 199 16.60 6.83 3.73
N LEU A 200 16.37 8.13 3.46
CA LEU A 200 16.60 8.68 2.13
C LEU A 200 18.06 8.51 1.70
N LYS A 201 19.01 8.74 2.61
CA LYS A 201 20.44 8.61 2.29
C LYS A 201 20.82 7.18 1.91
N THR A 202 20.25 6.17 2.58
CA THR A 202 20.42 4.78 2.17
C THR A 202 19.81 4.51 0.80
N LEU A 203 18.58 4.97 0.55
CA LEU A 203 17.93 4.83 -0.77
C LEU A 203 18.78 5.46 -1.88
N GLU A 204 19.31 6.67 -1.68
CA GLU A 204 20.15 7.38 -2.64
C GLU A 204 21.37 6.57 -3.09
N THR A 205 22.02 5.81 -2.18
CA THR A 205 23.19 5.00 -2.53
C THR A 205 22.87 3.87 -3.52
N HIS A 206 21.59 3.52 -3.65
CA HIS A 206 21.14 2.39 -4.46
C HIS A 206 20.31 2.79 -5.69
N LEU A 207 19.89 4.06 -5.82
CA LEU A 207 19.06 4.53 -6.93
C LEU A 207 19.69 4.24 -8.30
N GLY A 208 21.03 4.27 -8.41
CA GLY A 208 21.73 3.91 -9.63
C GLY A 208 21.53 2.45 -10.10
N LYS A 209 21.10 1.55 -9.20
CA LYS A 209 20.76 0.15 -9.51
C LYS A 209 19.29 -0.01 -9.93
N ILE A 210 18.45 0.99 -9.63
CA ILE A 210 17.01 1.02 -9.90
C ILE A 210 16.78 1.95 -11.09
N ASN A 211 16.34 1.42 -12.20
CA ASN A 211 16.07 2.22 -13.40
C ASN A 211 14.56 2.54 -13.51
N ALA A 212 13.98 3.14 -12.45
CA ALA A 212 12.60 3.61 -12.47
C ALA A 212 12.50 4.99 -13.16
N LYS A 213 11.43 5.21 -13.91
CA LYS A 213 11.23 6.47 -14.64
C LYS A 213 10.86 7.64 -13.72
N LYS A 214 10.11 7.35 -12.64
CA LYS A 214 9.69 8.32 -11.64
C LYS A 214 9.84 7.73 -10.25
N LEU A 215 10.41 8.50 -9.31
CA LEU A 215 10.49 8.17 -7.89
C LEU A 215 9.62 9.15 -7.10
N ILE A 216 8.81 8.62 -6.19
CA ILE A 216 8.05 9.42 -5.21
C ILE A 216 8.30 8.84 -3.81
N LEU A 217 8.70 9.71 -2.89
CA LEU A 217 8.94 9.36 -1.50
C LEU A 217 7.62 9.36 -0.71
N THR A 218 7.46 8.39 0.18
CA THR A 218 6.28 8.23 1.04
C THR A 218 6.66 7.79 2.44
N HIS A 219 5.70 7.64 3.34
CA HIS A 219 5.87 7.09 4.70
C HIS A 219 6.95 7.84 5.50
N MET A 220 6.86 9.16 5.50
CA MET A 220 7.89 10.06 6.01
C MET A 220 7.58 10.53 7.43
N SER A 221 8.57 10.43 8.33
CA SER A 221 8.52 11.03 9.66
C SER A 221 8.63 12.57 9.60
N ASP A 222 8.40 13.23 10.73
CA ASP A 222 8.54 14.69 10.83
C ASP A 222 9.96 15.18 10.48
N ASP A 223 11.02 14.37 10.71
CA ASP A 223 12.39 14.70 10.28
C ASP A 223 12.48 14.86 8.76
N MET A 224 11.88 13.95 8.01
CA MET A 224 11.84 14.04 6.55
C MET A 224 10.94 15.18 6.09
N LEU A 225 9.75 15.32 6.69
CA LEU A 225 8.78 16.36 6.31
C LEU A 225 9.34 17.77 6.48
N GLY A 226 10.17 18.00 7.51
CA GLY A 226 10.86 19.27 7.73
C GLY A 226 11.94 19.63 6.71
N ARG A 227 12.25 18.71 5.77
CA ARG A 227 13.35 18.88 4.79
C ARG A 227 12.88 18.89 3.33
N LEU A 228 11.59 18.70 3.05
CA LEU A 228 11.06 18.47 1.70
C LEU A 228 11.45 19.56 0.70
N ASP A 229 11.46 20.83 1.12
CA ASP A 229 11.80 21.95 0.24
C ASP A 229 13.26 21.93 -0.27
N LYS A 230 14.11 21.11 0.35
CA LYS A 230 15.55 20.99 0.02
C LYS A 230 15.87 19.71 -0.75
N LEU A 231 14.88 18.88 -1.02
CA LEU A 231 15.08 17.59 -1.68
C LEU A 231 14.86 17.68 -3.19
N PRO A 232 15.69 16.98 -3.98
CA PRO A 232 15.51 16.94 -5.45
C PRO A 232 14.43 15.93 -5.86
N TYR A 233 13.74 15.31 -4.91
CA TYR A 233 12.75 14.24 -5.15
C TYR A 233 11.34 14.72 -4.89
N SER A 234 10.39 14.18 -5.66
CA SER A 234 8.98 14.34 -5.37
C SER A 234 8.60 13.57 -4.11
N ALA A 235 7.81 14.20 -3.25
CA ALA A 235 7.28 13.59 -2.04
C ALA A 235 5.74 13.50 -2.13
N ALA A 236 5.19 12.38 -1.71
CA ALA A 236 3.76 12.15 -1.65
C ALA A 236 3.08 13.15 -0.71
N LYS A 237 1.84 13.53 -1.04
CA LYS A 237 0.93 14.31 -0.21
C LYS A 237 -0.46 13.68 -0.30
N ASP A 238 -1.22 13.73 0.78
CA ASP A 238 -2.61 13.25 0.75
C ASP A 238 -3.42 13.98 -0.35
N GLY A 239 -4.11 13.20 -1.15
CA GLY A 239 -4.85 13.69 -2.32
C GLY A 239 -4.05 13.85 -3.61
N MET A 240 -2.71 13.78 -3.57
CA MET A 240 -1.85 13.92 -4.77
C MET A 240 -2.17 12.85 -5.81
N ILE A 241 -2.29 13.26 -7.06
CA ILE A 241 -2.52 12.37 -8.22
C ILE A 241 -1.27 12.34 -9.10
N VAL A 242 -0.91 11.17 -9.58
CA VAL A 242 0.22 10.92 -10.49
C VAL A 242 -0.28 10.18 -11.71
N GLU A 243 -0.13 10.80 -12.87
CA GLU A 243 -0.38 10.16 -14.16
C GLU A 243 0.79 9.26 -14.57
N LEU A 244 0.44 8.08 -15.16
CA LEU A 244 1.37 7.01 -15.55
C LEU A 244 1.34 6.75 -17.04
#